data_377fc7af55f21eedbfe7f9856ae730e2
#
_entry.id   377fc7af55f21eedbfe7f9856ae730e2
#
_cell.length_a   1.000
_cell.length_b   1.000
_cell.length_c   1.000
_cell.angle_alpha   90.00
_cell.angle_beta   90.00
_cell.angle_gamma   90.00
#
_symmetry.space_group_name_H-M   'P 1'
#
loop_
_entity.id
_entity.type
_entity.pdbx_description
1 polymer ?
#
loop_
_entity_poly.entity_id
_entity_poly.type
_entity_poly.pdbx_seq_one_letter_code
_entity_poly.pdbx_strand_id
1 'polypeptide(L)'
;NCSHAVNDFRKIVEIESYAPTDNVSELTARTNDEGWPTIFEPWLKLSKLNPKDVVFIFSVGGGNIEENISPNLVNALKFAQSVGAKITGVVGKDGGYTAKVADACVIIPVVNNETITPHSEAFQAVIWHLLVSHPLLKQNQTKWESTSK
;
A
#
# COMPACT_ATOMS: atom_id res chain seq x y z
N ASN A 1 0.49 8.04 4.48
CA ASN A 1 1.57 7.05 4.30
C ASN A 1 1.87 6.77 2.82
N CYS A 2 0.88 6.43 1.98
CA CYS A 2 1.10 6.04 0.58
C CYS A 2 1.92 7.06 -0.22
N SER A 3 1.49 8.31 -0.31
CA SER A 3 2.17 9.33 -1.11
C SER A 3 3.60 9.61 -0.62
N HIS A 4 3.84 9.54 0.70
CA HIS A 4 5.20 9.66 1.23
C HIS A 4 6.06 8.45 0.85
N ALA A 5 5.55 7.24 0.99
CA ALA A 5 6.26 6.03 0.56
C ALA A 5 6.59 6.07 -0.95
N VAL A 6 5.66 6.51 -1.81
CA VAL A 6 5.90 6.71 -3.25
C VAL A 6 7.09 7.64 -3.48
N ASN A 7 7.14 8.78 -2.79
CA ASN A 7 8.28 9.71 -2.89
C ASN A 7 9.61 9.01 -2.57
N ASP A 8 9.64 8.27 -1.46
CA ASP A 8 10.86 7.63 -0.99
C ASP A 8 11.31 6.48 -1.90
N PHE A 9 10.41 5.64 -2.39
CA PHE A 9 10.72 4.60 -3.36
C PHE A 9 11.28 5.19 -4.66
N ARG A 10 10.69 6.28 -5.16
CA ARG A 10 11.20 6.98 -6.36
C ARG A 10 12.56 7.63 -6.15
N LYS A 11 12.72 8.36 -5.04
CA LYS A 11 13.88 9.20 -4.77
C LYS A 11 15.10 8.40 -4.28
N ILE A 12 14.89 7.38 -3.45
CA ILE A 12 15.96 6.66 -2.75
C ILE A 12 16.27 5.33 -3.45
N VAL A 13 15.25 4.63 -3.91
CA VAL A 13 15.36 3.28 -4.48
C VAL A 13 15.35 3.29 -6.01
N GLU A 14 14.95 4.40 -6.65
CA GLU A 14 14.77 4.54 -8.11
C GLU A 14 13.73 3.58 -8.70
N ILE A 15 12.74 3.20 -7.92
CA ILE A 15 11.59 2.41 -8.39
C ILE A 15 10.46 3.34 -8.81
N GLU A 16 9.97 3.17 -10.03
CA GLU A 16 8.75 3.82 -10.52
C GLU A 16 7.59 3.42 -9.61
N SER A 17 6.95 4.41 -8.97
CA SER A 17 5.93 4.19 -7.95
C SER A 17 4.83 5.25 -8.03
N TYR A 18 3.59 4.84 -7.74
CA TYR A 18 2.39 5.67 -7.81
C TYR A 18 1.44 5.35 -6.68
N ALA A 19 0.69 6.35 -6.21
CA ALA A 19 -0.43 6.15 -5.30
C ALA A 19 -1.76 6.44 -6.02
N PRO A 20 -2.73 5.53 -5.99
CA PRO A 20 -4.02 5.71 -6.68
C PRO A 20 -4.88 6.83 -6.08
N THR A 21 -4.45 7.40 -4.96
CA THR A 21 -5.12 8.51 -4.28
C THR A 21 -4.56 9.89 -4.63
N ASP A 22 -3.53 9.98 -5.46
CA ASP A 22 -2.87 11.26 -5.76
C ASP A 22 -3.69 12.13 -6.71
N ASN A 23 -4.51 11.51 -7.57
CA ASN A 23 -5.50 12.24 -8.38
C ASN A 23 -6.85 12.29 -7.66
N VAL A 24 -7.06 13.35 -6.90
CA VAL A 24 -8.30 13.55 -6.12
C VAL A 24 -9.53 13.64 -7.03
N SER A 25 -9.40 14.21 -8.25
CA SER A 25 -10.51 14.30 -9.20
C SER A 25 -10.97 12.92 -9.66
N GLU A 26 -10.05 12.01 -9.99
CA GLU A 26 -10.40 10.63 -10.35
C GLU A 26 -11.00 9.88 -9.17
N LEU A 27 -10.39 10.01 -7.98
CA LEU A 27 -10.88 9.37 -6.76
C LEU A 27 -12.31 9.77 -6.43
N THR A 28 -12.61 11.07 -6.47
CA THR A 28 -13.95 11.59 -6.15
C THR A 28 -14.97 11.28 -7.22
N ALA A 29 -14.62 11.38 -8.50
CA ALA A 29 -15.49 11.05 -9.61
C ALA A 29 -15.90 9.57 -9.56
N ARG A 30 -14.94 8.64 -9.44
CA ARG A 30 -15.24 7.21 -9.32
C ARG A 30 -16.07 6.88 -8.09
N THR A 31 -15.78 7.52 -6.96
CA THR A 31 -16.59 7.32 -5.74
C THR A 31 -18.03 7.74 -5.96
N ASN A 32 -18.25 8.88 -6.62
CA ASN A 32 -19.57 9.45 -6.84
C ASN A 32 -20.37 8.71 -7.92
N ASP A 33 -19.73 8.31 -9.00
CA ASP A 33 -20.38 7.78 -10.20
C ASP A 33 -20.47 6.24 -10.19
N GLU A 34 -19.46 5.57 -9.66
CA GLU A 34 -19.33 4.11 -9.71
C GLU A 34 -19.32 3.46 -8.31
N GLY A 35 -19.17 4.27 -7.26
CA GLY A 35 -19.16 3.84 -5.87
C GLY A 35 -17.77 3.49 -5.32
N TRP A 36 -17.62 3.63 -4.00
CA TRP A 36 -16.37 3.40 -3.28
C TRP A 36 -15.67 2.05 -3.55
N PRO A 37 -16.37 0.93 -3.75
CA PRO A 37 -15.71 -0.36 -4.01
C PRO A 37 -14.89 -0.39 -5.31
N THR A 38 -15.14 0.50 -6.25
CA THR A 38 -14.58 0.45 -7.61
C THR A 38 -13.35 1.33 -7.82
N ILE A 39 -12.93 2.11 -6.83
CA ILE A 39 -11.94 3.18 -7.04
C ILE A 39 -10.54 2.67 -7.42
N PHE A 40 -10.07 1.55 -6.88
CA PHE A 40 -8.68 1.10 -7.07
C PHE A 40 -8.51 0.11 -8.22
N GLU A 41 -9.43 -0.83 -8.41
CA GLU A 41 -9.34 -1.82 -9.47
C GLU A 41 -9.27 -1.19 -10.87
N PRO A 42 -10.18 -0.28 -11.29
CA PRO A 42 -10.09 0.38 -12.57
C PRO A 42 -8.83 1.25 -12.71
N TRP A 43 -8.39 1.88 -11.64
CA TRP A 43 -7.14 2.64 -11.64
C TRP A 43 -5.94 1.74 -11.97
N LEU A 44 -5.82 0.59 -11.31
CA LEU A 44 -4.77 -0.40 -11.58
C LEU A 44 -4.84 -0.94 -13.04
N LYS A 45 -6.06 -1.19 -13.53
CA LYS A 45 -6.29 -1.65 -14.90
C LYS A 45 -5.84 -0.62 -15.94
N LEU A 46 -6.19 0.65 -15.73
CA LEU A 46 -5.80 1.74 -16.64
C LEU A 46 -4.30 2.05 -16.54
N SER A 47 -3.70 1.86 -15.38
CA SER A 47 -2.26 1.94 -15.16
C SER A 47 -1.49 0.75 -15.74
N LYS A 48 -2.17 -0.21 -16.39
CA LYS A 48 -1.55 -1.37 -17.05
C LYS A 48 -0.80 -2.30 -16.09
N LEU A 49 -1.33 -2.46 -14.86
CA LEU A 49 -0.77 -3.41 -13.89
C LEU A 49 -0.51 -4.77 -14.54
N ASN A 50 0.67 -5.34 -14.31
CA ASN A 50 1.15 -6.54 -14.97
C ASN A 50 2.04 -7.39 -14.03
N PRO A 51 2.48 -8.62 -14.44
CA PRO A 51 3.25 -9.51 -13.55
C PRO A 51 4.62 -9.01 -13.08
N LYS A 52 5.13 -7.90 -13.65
CA LYS A 52 6.40 -7.30 -13.23
C LYS A 52 6.21 -6.25 -12.14
N ASP A 53 4.97 -5.92 -11.82
CA ASP A 53 4.62 -4.89 -10.86
C ASP A 53 4.35 -5.48 -9.47
N VAL A 54 4.40 -4.61 -8.47
CA VAL A 54 4.08 -4.91 -7.07
C VAL A 54 2.99 -3.97 -6.60
N VAL A 55 1.92 -4.52 -6.05
CA VAL A 55 0.92 -3.77 -5.30
C VAL A 55 1.31 -3.77 -3.83
N PHE A 56 1.67 -2.59 -3.30
CA PHE A 56 2.09 -2.43 -1.91
C PHE A 56 0.94 -1.85 -1.08
N ILE A 57 0.46 -2.60 -0.11
CA ILE A 57 -0.70 -2.28 0.72
C ILE A 57 -0.30 -1.65 2.04
N PHE A 58 -0.88 -0.50 2.34
CA PHE A 58 -0.93 0.10 3.66
C PHE A 58 -2.37 0.12 4.16
N SER A 59 -2.69 -0.72 5.13
CA SER A 59 -4.04 -0.82 5.68
C SER A 59 -4.00 -1.20 7.15
N VAL A 60 -4.96 -0.73 7.93
CA VAL A 60 -5.09 -1.13 9.33
C VAL A 60 -5.66 -2.54 9.44
N GLY A 61 -6.71 -2.85 8.69
CA GLY A 61 -7.41 -4.13 8.79
C GLY A 61 -7.16 -5.10 7.63
N GLY A 62 -6.47 -4.67 6.56
CA GLY A 62 -6.17 -5.53 5.41
C GLY A 62 -7.36 -5.94 4.53
N GLY A 63 -8.56 -5.45 4.80
CA GLY A 63 -9.80 -5.80 4.09
C GLY A 63 -10.43 -7.12 4.56
N ASN A 64 -11.76 -7.24 4.43
CA ASN A 64 -12.50 -8.45 4.77
C ASN A 64 -13.65 -8.66 3.76
N ILE A 65 -13.67 -9.83 3.10
CA ILE A 65 -14.69 -10.16 2.09
C ILE A 65 -16.03 -10.46 2.76
N GLU A 66 -16.02 -11.23 3.84
CA GLU A 66 -17.23 -11.72 4.50
C GLU A 66 -18.02 -10.57 5.15
N GLU A 67 -17.31 -9.65 5.78
CA GLU A 67 -17.87 -8.48 6.44
C GLU A 67 -17.98 -7.25 5.53
N ASN A 68 -17.58 -7.37 4.25
CA ASN A 68 -17.55 -6.27 3.28
C ASN A 68 -16.78 -5.03 3.77
N ILE A 69 -15.66 -5.26 4.49
CA ILE A 69 -14.78 -4.19 4.97
C ILE A 69 -13.73 -3.87 3.91
N SER A 70 -13.58 -2.58 3.56
CA SER A 70 -12.66 -2.09 2.53
C SER A 70 -12.77 -2.85 1.20
N PRO A 71 -13.99 -2.95 0.60
CA PRO A 71 -14.20 -3.69 -0.63
C PRO A 71 -13.37 -3.15 -1.80
N ASN A 72 -13.04 -1.86 -1.82
CA ASN A 72 -12.12 -1.25 -2.77
C ASN A 72 -10.73 -1.91 -2.72
N LEU A 73 -10.20 -2.14 -1.53
CA LEU A 73 -8.92 -2.84 -1.34
C LEU A 73 -9.01 -4.30 -1.77
N VAL A 74 -10.09 -5.00 -1.36
CA VAL A 74 -10.33 -6.40 -1.73
C VAL A 74 -10.38 -6.57 -3.26
N ASN A 75 -11.08 -5.69 -3.96
CA ASN A 75 -11.19 -5.74 -5.42
C ASN A 75 -9.85 -5.47 -6.10
N ALA A 76 -9.07 -4.50 -5.59
CA ALA A 76 -7.72 -4.25 -6.07
C ALA A 76 -6.80 -5.48 -5.93
N LEU A 77 -6.87 -6.16 -4.79
CA LEU A 77 -6.08 -7.37 -4.52
C LEU A 77 -6.49 -8.54 -5.43
N LYS A 78 -7.80 -8.75 -5.64
CA LYS A 78 -8.31 -9.76 -6.58
C LYS A 78 -7.84 -9.48 -8.01
N PHE A 79 -7.87 -8.22 -8.43
CA PHE A 79 -7.38 -7.83 -9.74
C PHE A 79 -5.87 -8.06 -9.87
N ALA A 80 -5.07 -7.66 -8.86
CA ALA A 80 -3.63 -7.91 -8.85
C ALA A 80 -3.30 -9.40 -9.00
N GLN A 81 -4.00 -10.27 -8.26
CA GLN A 81 -3.85 -11.72 -8.42
C GLN A 81 -4.22 -12.19 -9.83
N SER A 82 -5.31 -11.68 -10.39
CA SER A 82 -5.79 -12.10 -11.72
C SER A 82 -4.81 -11.80 -12.85
N VAL A 83 -4.02 -10.74 -12.71
CA VAL A 83 -2.98 -10.36 -13.69
C VAL A 83 -1.58 -10.88 -13.32
N GLY A 84 -1.43 -11.57 -12.20
CA GLY A 84 -0.17 -12.15 -11.75
C GLY A 84 0.81 -11.14 -11.15
N ALA A 85 0.37 -9.93 -10.80
CA ALA A 85 1.18 -8.94 -10.10
C ALA A 85 1.49 -9.40 -8.68
N LYS A 86 2.66 -9.01 -8.16
CA LYS A 86 3.05 -9.33 -6.80
C LYS A 86 2.30 -8.45 -5.80
N ILE A 87 2.02 -9.01 -4.64
CA ILE A 87 1.33 -8.32 -3.56
C ILE A 87 2.20 -8.33 -2.32
N THR A 88 2.41 -7.16 -1.73
CA THR A 88 3.05 -7.03 -0.42
C THR A 88 2.28 -6.02 0.42
N GLY A 89 2.50 -6.01 1.73
CA GLY A 89 1.78 -5.07 2.58
C GLY A 89 2.32 -4.94 3.99
N VAL A 90 1.91 -3.86 4.63
CA VAL A 90 2.05 -3.63 6.07
C VAL A 90 0.67 -3.37 6.63
N VAL A 91 0.17 -4.29 7.42
CA VAL A 91 -1.19 -4.30 7.95
C VAL A 91 -1.20 -4.51 9.46
N GLY A 92 -2.29 -4.18 10.09
CA GLY A 92 -2.53 -4.46 11.51
C GLY A 92 -3.53 -5.60 11.71
N LYS A 93 -4.10 -5.70 12.92
CA LYS A 93 -5.05 -6.73 13.32
C LYS A 93 -4.53 -8.14 13.03
N ASP A 94 -5.32 -8.93 12.32
CA ASP A 94 -5.01 -10.28 11.83
C ASP A 94 -4.48 -10.28 10.39
N GLY A 95 -4.30 -9.11 9.80
CA GLY A 95 -3.82 -8.92 8.44
C GLY A 95 -4.92 -8.98 7.37
N GLY A 96 -6.13 -9.42 7.72
CA GLY A 96 -7.29 -9.47 6.84
C GLY A 96 -7.07 -10.21 5.53
N TYR A 97 -7.78 -9.80 4.50
CA TYR A 97 -7.64 -10.39 3.16
C TYR A 97 -6.25 -10.15 2.55
N THR A 98 -5.62 -9.02 2.85
CA THR A 98 -4.26 -8.72 2.37
C THR A 98 -3.26 -9.81 2.77
N ALA A 99 -3.22 -10.19 4.06
CA ALA A 99 -2.28 -11.21 4.54
C ALA A 99 -2.53 -12.60 3.94
N LYS A 100 -3.79 -12.90 3.56
CA LYS A 100 -4.17 -14.18 2.93
C LYS A 100 -3.65 -14.31 1.50
N VAL A 101 -3.48 -13.21 0.79
CA VAL A 101 -3.17 -13.21 -0.66
C VAL A 101 -1.81 -12.62 -1.00
N ALA A 102 -1.13 -11.99 -0.06
CA ALA A 102 0.17 -11.36 -0.27
C ALA A 102 1.29 -12.40 -0.44
N ASP A 103 2.22 -12.10 -1.35
CA ASP A 103 3.49 -12.84 -1.47
C ASP A 103 4.38 -12.61 -0.24
N ALA A 104 4.31 -11.42 0.37
CA ALA A 104 4.95 -11.07 1.64
C ALA A 104 4.12 -10.01 2.38
N CYS A 105 3.93 -10.18 3.68
CA CYS A 105 3.14 -9.26 4.48
C CYS A 105 3.73 -9.09 5.89
N VAL A 106 3.88 -7.85 6.31
CA VAL A 106 4.21 -7.53 7.71
C VAL A 106 2.91 -7.27 8.46
N ILE A 107 2.66 -8.02 9.51
CA ILE A 107 1.50 -7.83 10.38
C ILE A 107 1.96 -7.17 11.68
N ILE A 108 1.49 -5.96 11.92
CA ILE A 108 1.79 -5.21 13.14
C ILE A 108 0.95 -5.80 14.28
N PRO A 109 1.60 -6.32 15.34
CA PRO A 109 0.89 -6.99 16.42
C PRO A 109 -0.02 -6.04 17.18
N VAL A 110 -1.18 -6.54 17.59
CA VAL A 110 -2.10 -5.81 18.45
C VAL A 110 -1.63 -5.93 19.90
N VAL A 111 -1.21 -4.80 20.47
CA VAL A 111 -0.83 -4.71 21.89
C VAL A 111 -1.93 -4.08 22.74
N ASN A 112 -2.79 -3.28 22.12
CA ASN A 112 -3.96 -2.65 22.74
C ASN A 112 -5.01 -2.36 21.66
N ASN A 113 -6.24 -2.79 21.90
CA ASN A 113 -7.34 -2.61 20.93
C ASN A 113 -7.67 -1.14 20.63
N GLU A 114 -7.49 -0.25 21.61
CA GLU A 114 -7.76 1.18 21.45
C GLU A 114 -6.70 1.89 20.58
N THR A 115 -5.52 1.29 20.43
CA THR A 115 -4.39 1.89 19.70
C THR A 115 -4.02 1.14 18.42
N ILE A 116 -4.86 0.24 17.92
CA ILE A 116 -4.61 -0.53 16.69
C ILE A 116 -4.29 0.41 15.52
N THR A 117 -5.16 1.38 15.26
CA THR A 117 -4.99 2.30 14.13
C THR A 117 -3.70 3.12 14.23
N PRO A 118 -3.47 3.90 15.30
CA PRO A 118 -2.27 4.72 15.39
C PRO A 118 -0.98 3.88 15.39
N HIS A 119 -0.96 2.71 16.02
CA HIS A 119 0.21 1.83 15.97
C HIS A 119 0.44 1.27 14.58
N SER A 120 -0.60 0.75 13.91
CA SER A 120 -0.47 0.20 12.55
C SER A 120 0.07 1.27 11.59
N GLU A 121 -0.48 2.48 11.62
CA GLU A 121 -0.08 3.56 10.73
C GLU A 121 1.34 4.08 11.03
N ALA A 122 1.72 4.17 12.30
CA ALA A 122 3.07 4.56 12.69
C ALA A 122 4.11 3.52 12.23
N PHE A 123 3.82 2.23 12.42
CA PHE A 123 4.73 1.17 11.99
C PHE A 123 4.77 0.98 10.48
N GLN A 124 3.71 1.30 9.74
CA GLN A 124 3.79 1.41 8.28
C GLN A 124 4.91 2.36 7.87
N ALA A 125 5.00 3.53 8.54
CA ALA A 125 6.07 4.49 8.29
C ALA A 125 7.45 3.92 8.63
N VAL A 126 7.60 3.27 9.76
CA VAL A 126 8.85 2.60 10.16
C VAL A 126 9.28 1.57 9.11
N ILE A 127 8.34 0.75 8.63
CA ILE A 127 8.65 -0.33 7.69
C ILE A 127 9.06 0.19 6.32
N TRP A 128 8.34 1.15 5.71
CA TRP A 128 8.80 1.63 4.40
C TRP A 128 10.15 2.36 4.49
N HIS A 129 10.40 3.13 5.56
CA HIS A 129 11.71 3.76 5.77
C HIS A 129 12.82 2.72 5.92
N LEU A 130 12.55 1.61 6.62
CA LEU A 130 13.47 0.47 6.69
C LEU A 130 13.74 -0.11 5.30
N LEU A 131 12.70 -0.33 4.50
CA LEU A 131 12.82 -0.90 3.15
C LEU A 131 13.65 0.01 2.23
N VAL A 132 13.32 1.29 2.14
CA VAL A 132 14.04 2.22 1.25
C VAL A 132 15.46 2.51 1.70
N SER A 133 15.78 2.26 2.98
CA SER A 133 17.12 2.40 3.55
C SER A 133 17.95 1.10 3.48
N HIS A 134 17.31 -0.02 3.13
CA HIS A 134 17.96 -1.32 3.11
C HIS A 134 19.03 -1.40 2.02
N PRO A 135 20.25 -1.92 2.31
CA PRO A 135 21.37 -1.97 1.36
C PRO A 135 21.06 -2.65 0.03
N LEU A 136 20.15 -3.62 0.00
CA LEU A 136 19.74 -4.31 -1.23
C LEU A 136 18.81 -3.48 -2.14
N LEU A 137 18.13 -2.46 -1.60
CA LEU A 137 17.17 -1.64 -2.34
C LEU A 137 17.69 -0.23 -2.61
N LYS A 138 18.36 0.35 -1.63
CA LYS A 138 18.85 1.72 -1.69
C LYS A 138 19.85 1.92 -2.84
N GLN A 139 19.51 2.82 -3.77
CA GLN A 139 20.39 3.21 -4.88
C GLN A 139 21.05 4.57 -4.62
N ASN A 140 20.33 5.51 -4.05
CA ASN A 140 20.81 6.86 -3.80
C ASN A 140 21.12 7.11 -2.32
N GLN A 141 22.09 8.01 -2.07
CA GLN A 141 22.27 8.54 -0.72
C GLN A 141 21.03 9.34 -0.31
N THR A 142 20.58 9.10 0.91
CA THR A 142 19.49 9.89 1.50
C THR A 142 19.98 11.32 1.76
N LYS A 143 19.29 12.27 1.15
CA LYS A 143 19.51 13.72 1.38
C LYS A 143 18.39 14.26 2.26
N TRP A 144 18.22 13.70 3.43
CA TRP A 144 17.29 14.26 4.42
C TRP A 144 17.93 15.49 5.06
N GLU A 145 17.13 16.49 5.40
CA GLU A 145 17.61 17.70 6.08
C GLU A 145 18.47 17.40 7.29
N SER A 146 18.12 16.36 8.06
CA SER A 146 18.86 15.88 9.23
C SER A 146 20.26 15.32 8.92
N THR A 147 20.54 14.98 7.66
CA THR A 147 21.82 14.40 7.22
C THR A 147 22.67 15.37 6.38
N SER A 148 22.09 16.51 6.01
CA SER A 148 22.82 17.56 5.28
C SER A 148 23.74 18.30 6.26
N LYS A 149 25.03 18.27 6.05
CA LYS A 149 25.99 19.19 6.64
C LYS A 149 26.47 20.16 5.57
#